data_7edfc492cefee8cc5395c8cf1d1ee330
#
_entry.id   7edfc492cefee8cc5395c8cf1d1ee330
#
_cell.length_a   1.000
_cell.length_b   1.000
_cell.length_c   1.000
_cell.angle_alpha   90.00
_cell.angle_beta   90.00
_cell.angle_gamma   90.00
#
_symmetry.space_group_name_H-M   'P 1'
#
loop_
_entity.id
_entity.type
_entity.pdbx_description
1 polymer ?
#
loop_
_entity_poly.entity_id
_entity_poly.type
_entity_poly.pdbx_seq_one_letter_code
_entity_poly.pdbx_strand_id
1 'polypeptide(L)'
;MPGSSTSSLDRIRSDQLGRLRAGLPAVLRSNRFWRQRLHDVMGWDDFERLPLTTKADLMADQQAHPPFGTNLTHPGDRYVRVHQTSGSSGARPLRWLDDAESWSWWRRVWADHVYRSAEVTPADRVFLAFSFGPFIGFWSAFGGAEELGALAISGGAMTTEQRIRTIAEVGATVLCCTPTYALRMVEVGREIGVDVPGSPLRVAIHAGEPGASIPSTRAAIEAGLGVRCFDHTGMTELGPTGVSCSQRDGVHLIESEFIFEEVDGELIATNLGRWGSPLIRYRTGDRVELRREPCSCGSPFVKVVGGLRGRLDDMFTVRGVNLYPSQVEDIVRRHPEVVEFMIEHRRLRHMDEVTLLVETTDGQSPLERLRSDLRQALGARINCREVPAGTLPRAELKAQRLRRIADQ
;
A
#
# COMPACT_ATOMS: atom_id res chain seq x y z
N MET A 1 8.84 -5.20 46.74
CA MET A 1 9.25 -5.57 45.36
C MET A 1 8.43 -4.72 44.43
N PRO A 2 8.97 -3.74 43.68
CA PRO A 2 8.20 -3.05 42.65
C PRO A 2 7.98 -4.05 41.55
N GLY A 3 6.71 -4.35 41.24
CA GLY A 3 6.33 -5.18 40.12
C GLY A 3 6.89 -4.56 38.81
N SER A 4 7.68 -5.31 38.06
CA SER A 4 8.17 -4.91 36.75
C SER A 4 6.95 -4.68 35.85
N SER A 5 6.63 -3.42 35.55
CA SER A 5 5.62 -3.10 34.56
C SER A 5 6.16 -3.59 33.22
N THR A 6 5.63 -4.70 32.72
CA THR A 6 5.95 -5.23 31.39
C THR A 6 5.73 -4.12 30.36
N SER A 7 6.74 -3.83 29.56
CA SER A 7 6.64 -2.78 28.53
C SER A 7 5.53 -3.12 27.51
N SER A 8 5.00 -2.13 26.82
CA SER A 8 4.03 -2.36 25.73
C SER A 8 4.60 -3.26 24.64
N LEU A 9 5.90 -3.15 24.38
CA LEU A 9 6.61 -3.97 23.41
C LEU A 9 6.70 -5.44 23.87
N ASP A 10 7.01 -5.69 25.14
CA ASP A 10 7.09 -7.07 25.67
C ASP A 10 5.73 -7.78 25.57
N ARG A 11 4.64 -7.04 25.84
CA ARG A 11 3.27 -7.57 25.66
C ARG A 11 3.00 -7.90 24.21
N ILE A 12 3.29 -7.00 23.27
CA ILE A 12 3.13 -7.25 21.83
C ILE A 12 3.91 -8.50 21.42
N ARG A 13 5.20 -8.60 21.78
CA ARG A 13 6.04 -9.77 21.44
C ARG A 13 5.53 -11.06 22.08
N SER A 14 5.03 -11.02 23.31
CA SER A 14 4.44 -12.19 23.96
C SER A 14 3.18 -12.66 23.24
N ASP A 15 2.29 -11.74 22.88
CA ASP A 15 1.04 -12.04 22.16
C ASP A 15 1.33 -12.58 20.74
N GLN A 16 2.28 -11.97 20.01
CA GLN A 16 2.72 -12.44 18.69
C GLN A 16 3.24 -13.88 18.75
N LEU A 17 4.13 -14.19 19.70
CA LEU A 17 4.68 -15.55 19.86
C LEU A 17 3.57 -16.54 20.27
N GLY A 18 2.65 -16.14 21.13
CA GLY A 18 1.49 -16.93 21.52
C GLY A 18 0.60 -17.28 20.31
N ARG A 19 0.27 -16.31 19.47
CA ARG A 19 -0.52 -16.52 18.24
C ARG A 19 0.21 -17.38 17.21
N LEU A 20 1.52 -17.17 17.04
CA LEU A 20 2.33 -17.99 16.14
C LEU A 20 2.32 -19.46 16.59
N ARG A 21 2.56 -19.71 17.86
CA ARG A 21 2.55 -21.06 18.46
C ARG A 21 1.18 -21.73 18.39
N ALA A 22 0.11 -20.99 18.44
CA ALA A 22 -1.25 -21.51 18.31
C ALA A 22 -1.58 -21.93 16.85
N GLY A 23 -1.16 -21.15 15.86
CA GLY A 23 -1.48 -21.38 14.44
C GLY A 23 -0.53 -22.36 13.75
N LEU A 24 0.77 -22.30 14.05
CA LEU A 24 1.81 -23.04 13.35
C LEU A 24 1.61 -24.57 13.35
N PRO A 25 1.14 -25.24 14.42
CA PRO A 25 0.96 -26.69 14.42
C PRO A 25 -0.02 -27.20 13.35
N ALA A 26 -1.06 -26.48 13.02
CA ALA A 26 -1.98 -26.84 11.93
C ALA A 26 -1.29 -26.74 10.56
N VAL A 27 -0.52 -25.67 10.36
CA VAL A 27 0.28 -25.45 9.15
C VAL A 27 1.29 -26.57 8.95
N LEU A 28 2.06 -26.90 9.98
CA LEU A 28 3.08 -27.97 9.91
C LEU A 28 2.50 -29.36 9.66
N ARG A 29 1.26 -29.63 10.11
CA ARG A 29 0.61 -30.92 9.85
C ARG A 29 0.15 -31.09 8.41
N SER A 30 -0.41 -30.06 7.79
CA SER A 30 -1.18 -30.21 6.55
C SER A 30 -0.71 -29.35 5.38
N ASN A 31 -0.07 -28.21 5.63
CA ASN A 31 0.36 -27.30 4.56
C ASN A 31 1.66 -27.82 3.91
N ARG A 32 1.55 -28.32 2.69
CA ARG A 32 2.67 -28.95 2.01
C ARG A 32 3.82 -27.98 1.72
N PHE A 33 3.54 -26.73 1.41
CA PHE A 33 4.55 -25.71 1.15
C PHE A 33 5.41 -25.44 2.40
N TRP A 34 4.78 -25.30 3.57
CA TRP A 34 5.45 -24.96 4.81
C TRP A 34 6.10 -26.15 5.52
N ARG A 35 5.49 -27.32 5.45
CA ARG A 35 6.00 -28.54 6.10
C ARG A 35 7.42 -28.93 5.67
N GLN A 36 7.84 -28.50 4.47
CA GLN A 36 9.19 -28.75 3.96
C GLN A 36 10.18 -27.64 4.33
N ARG A 37 9.70 -26.51 4.84
CA ARG A 37 10.49 -25.29 5.07
C ARG A 37 10.61 -24.90 6.53
N LEU A 38 9.68 -25.31 7.36
CA LEU A 38 9.57 -24.90 8.74
C LEU A 38 9.74 -26.07 9.72
N HIS A 39 10.09 -25.72 10.95
CA HIS A 39 10.08 -26.56 12.12
C HIS A 39 9.28 -25.89 13.24
N ASP A 40 9.06 -26.59 14.36
CA ASP A 40 8.38 -26.03 15.51
C ASP A 40 9.13 -24.81 16.07
N VAL A 41 8.37 -23.80 16.48
CA VAL A 41 8.88 -22.54 17.04
C VAL A 41 8.49 -22.47 18.52
N MET A 42 9.49 -22.62 19.38
CA MET A 42 9.31 -22.56 20.84
C MET A 42 9.59 -21.17 21.41
N GLY A 43 10.36 -20.34 20.70
CA GLY A 43 10.76 -19.01 21.12
C GLY A 43 11.17 -18.13 19.93
N TRP A 44 11.58 -16.91 20.25
CA TRP A 44 12.01 -15.94 19.25
C TRP A 44 13.28 -16.39 18.51
N ASP A 45 14.22 -17.01 19.21
CA ASP A 45 15.45 -17.52 18.58
C ASP A 45 15.15 -18.58 17.51
N ASP A 46 14.12 -19.41 17.73
CA ASP A 46 13.69 -20.39 16.71
C ASP A 46 13.03 -19.67 15.53
N PHE A 47 12.17 -18.69 15.81
CA PHE A 47 11.50 -17.92 14.76
C PHE A 47 12.51 -17.18 13.86
N GLU A 48 13.49 -16.51 14.45
CA GLU A 48 14.49 -15.72 13.73
C GLU A 48 15.43 -16.60 12.86
N ARG A 49 15.53 -17.91 13.16
CA ARG A 49 16.27 -18.89 12.33
C ARG A 49 15.46 -19.46 11.16
N LEU A 50 14.14 -19.26 11.13
CA LEU A 50 13.33 -19.72 10.00
C LEU A 50 13.78 -19.04 8.69
N PRO A 51 13.75 -19.77 7.56
CA PRO A 51 14.14 -19.20 6.28
C PRO A 51 13.21 -18.07 5.85
N LEU A 52 13.75 -17.08 5.15
CA LEU A 52 12.96 -16.06 4.49
C LEU A 52 12.21 -16.66 3.29
N THR A 53 11.00 -16.20 3.06
CA THR A 53 10.16 -16.60 1.92
C THR A 53 10.07 -15.47 0.91
N THR A 54 10.19 -15.76 -0.36
CA THR A 54 10.15 -14.81 -1.44
C THR A 54 8.91 -14.97 -2.33
N LYS A 55 8.58 -13.94 -3.09
CA LYS A 55 7.54 -14.03 -4.13
C LYS A 55 7.90 -15.09 -5.19
N ALA A 56 9.19 -15.26 -5.50
CA ALA A 56 9.67 -16.25 -6.45
C ALA A 56 9.38 -17.68 -5.96
N ASP A 57 9.53 -17.96 -4.67
CA ASP A 57 9.20 -19.26 -4.08
C ASP A 57 7.72 -19.61 -4.27
N LEU A 58 6.83 -18.63 -4.02
CA LEU A 58 5.39 -18.80 -4.19
C LEU A 58 4.98 -18.98 -5.65
N MET A 59 5.61 -18.23 -6.55
CA MET A 59 5.37 -18.37 -7.99
C MET A 59 5.82 -19.71 -8.51
N ALA A 60 6.98 -20.19 -8.09
CA ALA A 60 7.51 -21.53 -8.45
C ALA A 60 6.58 -22.65 -7.94
N ASP A 61 6.08 -22.52 -6.71
CA ASP A 61 5.12 -23.48 -6.16
C ASP A 61 3.82 -23.49 -6.95
N GLN A 62 3.23 -22.33 -7.28
CA GLN A 62 2.00 -22.26 -8.07
C GLN A 62 2.19 -22.73 -9.51
N GLN A 63 3.36 -22.55 -10.08
CA GLN A 63 3.70 -23.09 -11.41
C GLN A 63 3.81 -24.60 -11.41
N ALA A 64 4.42 -25.16 -10.36
CA ALA A 64 4.59 -26.62 -10.20
C ALA A 64 3.27 -27.32 -9.80
N HIS A 65 2.38 -26.63 -9.12
CA HIS A 65 1.11 -27.16 -8.59
C HIS A 65 -0.08 -26.23 -8.92
N PRO A 66 -0.46 -26.12 -10.21
CA PRO A 66 -1.58 -25.27 -10.61
C PRO A 66 -2.92 -25.82 -10.08
N PRO A 67 -3.94 -24.95 -9.89
CA PRO A 67 -3.92 -23.53 -10.16
C PRO A 67 -3.50 -22.64 -8.98
N PHE A 68 -3.34 -23.17 -7.75
CA PHE A 68 -3.21 -22.39 -6.51
C PHE A 68 -1.92 -22.66 -5.72
N GLY A 69 -1.08 -23.61 -6.15
CA GLY A 69 0.10 -24.02 -5.38
C GLY A 69 -0.25 -24.94 -4.21
N THR A 70 0.69 -25.10 -3.30
CA THR A 70 0.59 -26.00 -2.14
C THR A 70 0.55 -25.26 -0.79
N ASN A 71 0.57 -23.92 -0.80
CA ASN A 71 0.42 -23.12 0.43
C ASN A 71 -1.05 -23.10 0.89
N LEU A 72 -1.58 -24.28 1.19
CA LEU A 72 -2.96 -24.51 1.62
C LEU A 72 -2.95 -25.38 2.89
N THR A 73 -3.50 -24.85 3.99
CA THR A 73 -3.56 -25.54 5.28
C THR A 73 -4.81 -26.43 5.39
N HIS A 74 -5.86 -26.08 4.66
CA HIS A 74 -7.14 -26.81 4.68
C HIS A 74 -7.43 -27.50 3.34
N PRO A 75 -8.34 -28.47 3.28
CA PRO A 75 -8.88 -28.99 2.02
C PRO A 75 -9.49 -27.88 1.15
N GLY A 76 -9.44 -28.04 -0.17
CA GLY A 76 -9.80 -26.99 -1.14
C GLY A 76 -11.24 -26.49 -1.01
N ASP A 77 -12.17 -27.33 -0.55
CA ASP A 77 -13.59 -27.02 -0.33
C ASP A 77 -13.84 -26.08 0.88
N ARG A 78 -12.83 -25.85 1.72
CA ARG A 78 -12.90 -24.91 2.85
C ARG A 78 -12.63 -23.45 2.41
N TYR A 79 -12.06 -23.24 1.24
CA TYR A 79 -11.75 -21.90 0.75
C TYR A 79 -12.95 -21.28 0.03
N VAL A 80 -13.27 -20.07 0.41
CA VAL A 80 -14.47 -19.36 -0.05
C VAL A 80 -14.16 -18.15 -0.94
N ARG A 81 -12.89 -17.75 -1.02
CA ARG A 81 -12.45 -16.62 -1.82
C ARG A 81 -11.15 -16.90 -2.55
N VAL A 82 -11.05 -16.35 -3.75
CA VAL A 82 -9.81 -16.28 -4.52
C VAL A 82 -9.55 -14.83 -4.92
N HIS A 83 -8.35 -14.36 -4.67
CA HIS A 83 -7.85 -13.08 -5.14
C HIS A 83 -6.52 -13.28 -5.86
N GLN A 84 -6.11 -12.29 -6.64
CA GLN A 84 -4.83 -12.35 -7.33
C GLN A 84 -4.08 -11.02 -7.22
N THR A 85 -2.76 -11.09 -7.32
CA THR A 85 -1.91 -9.89 -7.39
C THR A 85 -2.08 -9.20 -8.75
N SER A 86 -1.77 -7.90 -8.81
CA SER A 86 -1.92 -7.11 -10.04
C SER A 86 -1.00 -7.54 -11.20
N GLY A 87 -0.01 -8.42 -10.94
CA GLY A 87 0.93 -8.87 -11.97
C GLY A 87 1.69 -7.70 -12.60
N SER A 88 2.77 -7.24 -11.99
CA SER A 88 3.64 -6.26 -12.63
C SER A 88 4.40 -6.92 -13.79
N SER A 89 4.50 -6.23 -14.94
CA SER A 89 5.42 -6.54 -16.06
C SER A 89 5.36 -7.96 -16.64
N GLY A 90 4.16 -8.43 -17.04
CA GLY A 90 4.04 -9.67 -17.83
C GLY A 90 4.20 -10.99 -17.06
N ALA A 91 4.50 -10.96 -15.77
CA ALA A 91 4.54 -12.14 -14.92
C ALA A 91 3.11 -12.62 -14.61
N ARG A 92 2.93 -13.95 -14.50
CA ARG A 92 1.65 -14.51 -14.06
C ARG A 92 1.30 -14.00 -12.66
N PRO A 93 0.05 -13.53 -12.42
CA PRO A 93 -0.36 -13.11 -11.11
C PRO A 93 -0.37 -14.29 -10.12
N LEU A 94 0.06 -14.06 -8.88
CA LEU A 94 -0.18 -15.00 -7.80
C LEU A 94 -1.66 -15.05 -7.45
N ARG A 95 -2.21 -16.24 -7.32
CA ARG A 95 -3.57 -16.48 -6.82
C ARG A 95 -3.51 -16.83 -5.35
N TRP A 96 -4.36 -16.19 -4.57
CA TRP A 96 -4.41 -16.38 -3.13
C TRP A 96 -5.79 -16.80 -2.68
N LEU A 97 -5.85 -17.83 -1.86
CA LEU A 97 -7.10 -18.39 -1.35
C LEU A 97 -7.31 -17.99 0.11
N ASP A 98 -8.53 -17.64 0.44
CA ASP A 98 -8.97 -17.39 1.80
C ASP A 98 -10.15 -18.31 2.16
N ASP A 99 -10.04 -18.98 3.32
CA ASP A 99 -11.16 -19.60 3.98
C ASP A 99 -12.02 -18.54 4.71
N ALA A 100 -13.14 -18.95 5.28
CA ALA A 100 -14.07 -18.05 5.94
C ALA A 100 -13.44 -17.33 7.15
N GLU A 101 -12.55 -17.99 7.88
CA GLU A 101 -11.86 -17.43 9.04
C GLU A 101 -10.82 -16.38 8.62
N SER A 102 -10.00 -16.69 7.63
CA SER A 102 -9.03 -15.76 7.04
C SER A 102 -9.73 -14.54 6.46
N TRP A 103 -10.86 -14.72 5.77
CA TRP A 103 -11.64 -13.60 5.24
C TRP A 103 -12.26 -12.74 6.35
N SER A 104 -12.77 -13.35 7.41
CA SER A 104 -13.27 -12.63 8.58
C SER A 104 -12.17 -11.84 9.28
N TRP A 105 -10.95 -12.40 9.38
CA TRP A 105 -9.78 -11.71 9.88
C TRP A 105 -9.46 -10.45 9.06
N TRP A 106 -9.48 -10.53 7.72
CA TRP A 106 -9.30 -9.38 6.84
C TRP A 106 -10.26 -8.23 7.16
N ARG A 107 -11.54 -8.55 7.31
CA ARG A 107 -12.60 -7.57 7.61
C ARG A 107 -12.38 -6.90 8.96
N ARG A 108 -12.08 -7.71 10.00
CA ARG A 108 -11.80 -7.18 11.34
C ARG A 108 -10.58 -6.27 11.35
N VAL A 109 -9.47 -6.65 10.70
CA VAL A 109 -8.27 -5.81 10.66
C VAL A 109 -8.54 -4.47 9.97
N TRP A 110 -9.36 -4.46 8.91
CA TRP A 110 -9.82 -3.20 8.32
C TRP A 110 -10.67 -2.38 9.29
N ALA A 111 -11.65 -2.97 9.92
CA ALA A 111 -12.56 -2.29 10.85
C ALA A 111 -11.81 -1.74 12.07
N ASP A 112 -11.03 -2.59 12.74
CA ASP A 112 -10.46 -2.28 14.06
C ASP A 112 -9.17 -1.45 13.98
N HIS A 113 -8.44 -1.54 12.88
CA HIS A 113 -7.17 -0.83 12.73
C HIS A 113 -7.25 0.27 11.66
N VAL A 114 -7.62 -0.06 10.41
CA VAL A 114 -7.54 0.92 9.31
C VAL A 114 -8.59 2.01 9.49
N TYR A 115 -9.86 1.65 9.62
CA TYR A 115 -10.95 2.61 9.75
C TYR A 115 -10.88 3.38 11.07
N ARG A 116 -10.66 2.71 12.20
CA ARG A 116 -10.58 3.40 13.50
C ARG A 116 -9.41 4.36 13.59
N SER A 117 -8.23 4.01 13.04
CA SER A 117 -7.08 4.93 12.99
C SER A 117 -7.34 6.14 12.11
N ALA A 118 -8.17 6.00 11.09
CA ALA A 118 -8.65 7.11 10.24
C ALA A 118 -9.87 7.82 10.83
N GLU A 119 -10.24 7.55 12.09
CA GLU A 119 -11.36 8.15 12.81
C GLU A 119 -12.72 7.91 12.12
N VAL A 120 -12.86 6.78 11.43
CA VAL A 120 -14.11 6.33 10.84
C VAL A 120 -14.94 5.59 11.90
N THR A 121 -16.24 5.86 11.90
CA THR A 121 -17.22 5.35 12.88
C THR A 121 -18.40 4.67 12.18
N PRO A 122 -19.26 3.95 12.90
CA PRO A 122 -20.48 3.40 12.34
C PRO A 122 -21.46 4.43 11.73
N ALA A 123 -21.34 5.71 12.08
CA ALA A 123 -22.17 6.78 11.53
C ALA A 123 -21.72 7.24 10.13
N ASP A 124 -20.58 6.78 9.68
CA ASP A 124 -19.98 7.20 8.40
C ASP A 124 -20.58 6.46 7.19
N ARG A 125 -20.45 7.10 6.04
CA ARG A 125 -20.81 6.58 4.73
C ARG A 125 -19.52 6.47 3.92
N VAL A 126 -19.04 5.24 3.73
CA VAL A 126 -17.75 4.93 3.09
C VAL A 126 -17.96 4.66 1.62
N PHE A 127 -17.47 5.55 0.77
CA PHE A 127 -17.50 5.40 -0.68
C PHE A 127 -16.20 4.77 -1.18
N LEU A 128 -16.32 3.62 -1.86
CA LEU A 128 -15.18 2.89 -2.42
C LEU A 128 -15.08 3.15 -3.92
N ALA A 129 -14.19 4.06 -4.30
CA ALA A 129 -13.98 4.48 -5.69
C ALA A 129 -13.03 3.55 -6.45
N PHE A 130 -13.38 2.26 -6.51
CA PHE A 130 -12.58 1.23 -7.16
C PHE A 130 -13.39 0.37 -8.12
N SER A 131 -12.72 -0.23 -9.10
CA SER A 131 -13.27 -1.35 -9.86
C SER A 131 -13.13 -2.62 -9.03
N PHE A 132 -14.22 -3.29 -8.70
CA PHE A 132 -14.22 -4.55 -7.96
C PHE A 132 -13.75 -5.70 -8.86
N GLY A 133 -12.45 -5.79 -9.07
CA GLY A 133 -11.80 -6.86 -9.81
C GLY A 133 -11.30 -7.99 -8.88
N PRO A 134 -10.36 -8.81 -9.34
CA PRO A 134 -9.83 -9.93 -8.55
C PRO A 134 -8.86 -9.49 -7.45
N PHE A 135 -8.74 -8.19 -7.16
CA PHE A 135 -7.82 -7.62 -6.19
C PHE A 135 -8.47 -7.49 -4.82
N ILE A 136 -7.80 -8.02 -3.80
CA ILE A 136 -8.38 -8.15 -2.45
C ILE A 136 -8.64 -6.81 -1.75
N GLY A 137 -7.82 -5.77 -2.02
CA GLY A 137 -7.83 -4.52 -1.26
C GLY A 137 -9.22 -3.88 -1.19
N PHE A 138 -9.94 -3.87 -2.28
CA PHE A 138 -11.25 -3.23 -2.40
C PHE A 138 -12.35 -4.03 -1.73
N TRP A 139 -12.30 -5.36 -1.87
CA TRP A 139 -13.23 -6.26 -1.21
C TRP A 139 -13.05 -6.24 0.31
N SER A 140 -11.80 -6.18 0.78
CA SER A 140 -11.51 -6.15 2.22
C SER A 140 -11.90 -4.79 2.84
N ALA A 141 -11.66 -3.67 2.13
CA ALA A 141 -12.11 -2.36 2.57
C ALA A 141 -13.64 -2.27 2.65
N PHE A 142 -14.35 -2.79 1.63
CA PHE A 142 -15.81 -2.86 1.64
C PHE A 142 -16.32 -3.69 2.82
N GLY A 143 -15.84 -4.94 2.95
CA GLY A 143 -16.23 -5.81 4.04
C GLY A 143 -15.82 -5.30 5.43
N GLY A 144 -14.73 -4.53 5.52
CA GLY A 144 -14.31 -3.86 6.76
C GLY A 144 -15.23 -2.72 7.17
N ALA A 145 -15.81 -1.97 6.20
CA ALA A 145 -16.82 -0.95 6.48
C ALA A 145 -18.11 -1.59 7.03
N GLU A 146 -18.55 -2.70 6.42
CA GLU A 146 -19.69 -3.49 6.93
C GLU A 146 -19.40 -4.03 8.34
N GLU A 147 -18.20 -4.57 8.60
CA GLU A 147 -17.77 -5.08 9.91
C GLU A 147 -17.76 -3.99 10.97
N LEU A 148 -17.34 -2.77 10.61
CA LEU A 148 -17.40 -1.58 11.48
C LEU A 148 -18.83 -1.15 11.77
N GLY A 149 -19.81 -1.52 10.94
CA GLY A 149 -21.19 -1.04 10.99
C GLY A 149 -21.42 0.28 10.24
N ALA A 150 -20.47 0.73 9.41
CA ALA A 150 -20.61 1.90 8.55
C ALA A 150 -21.35 1.54 7.24
N LEU A 151 -22.00 2.52 6.61
CA LEU A 151 -22.65 2.32 5.33
C LEU A 151 -21.60 2.21 4.20
N ALA A 152 -21.41 1.03 3.65
CA ALA A 152 -20.50 0.79 2.55
C ALA A 152 -21.17 1.06 1.19
N ILE A 153 -20.57 1.91 0.35
CA ILE A 153 -21.09 2.34 -0.94
C ILE A 153 -20.08 1.99 -2.03
N SER A 154 -20.48 1.14 -2.97
CA SER A 154 -19.62 0.75 -4.09
C SER A 154 -19.70 1.75 -5.24
N GLY A 155 -18.53 2.29 -5.65
CA GLY A 155 -18.36 3.06 -6.88
C GLY A 155 -17.94 2.21 -8.10
N GLY A 156 -18.05 0.90 -8.04
CA GLY A 156 -17.44 -0.11 -8.92
C GLY A 156 -17.41 0.21 -10.42
N ALA A 157 -18.54 0.15 -11.11
CA ALA A 157 -18.63 0.34 -12.56
C ALA A 157 -18.87 1.81 -12.98
N MET A 158 -18.89 2.74 -12.04
CA MET A 158 -19.17 4.16 -12.30
C MET A 158 -17.99 4.84 -13.00
N THR A 159 -18.27 5.80 -13.89
CA THR A 159 -17.27 6.77 -14.39
C THR A 159 -16.83 7.71 -13.27
N THR A 160 -15.73 8.43 -13.47
CA THR A 160 -15.25 9.40 -12.48
C THR A 160 -16.27 10.48 -12.20
N GLU A 161 -16.96 11.01 -13.22
CA GLU A 161 -18.06 11.96 -13.06
C GLU A 161 -19.21 11.38 -12.24
N GLN A 162 -19.66 10.17 -12.56
CA GLN A 162 -20.73 9.50 -11.81
C GLN A 162 -20.35 9.31 -10.34
N ARG A 163 -19.10 8.91 -10.04
CA ARG A 163 -18.61 8.77 -8.67
C ARG A 163 -18.68 10.10 -7.91
N ILE A 164 -18.20 11.20 -8.52
CA ILE A 164 -18.21 12.53 -7.90
C ILE A 164 -19.65 12.97 -7.58
N ARG A 165 -20.57 12.83 -8.52
CA ARG A 165 -21.99 13.16 -8.33
C ARG A 165 -22.62 12.28 -7.24
N THR A 166 -22.38 10.98 -7.29
CA THR A 166 -22.91 10.04 -6.29
C THR A 166 -22.39 10.35 -4.88
N ILE A 167 -21.09 10.67 -4.72
CA ILE A 167 -20.52 11.08 -3.42
C ILE A 167 -21.33 12.25 -2.81
N ALA A 168 -21.65 13.25 -3.61
CA ALA A 168 -22.45 14.40 -3.15
C ALA A 168 -23.91 14.00 -2.85
N GLU A 169 -24.54 13.22 -3.73
CA GLU A 169 -25.95 12.80 -3.62
C GLU A 169 -26.21 11.93 -2.41
N VAL A 170 -25.34 10.93 -2.16
CA VAL A 170 -25.49 10.02 -1.01
C VAL A 170 -24.92 10.61 0.28
N GLY A 171 -24.25 11.75 0.21
CA GLY A 171 -23.59 12.39 1.34
C GLY A 171 -22.48 11.52 1.94
N ALA A 172 -21.63 10.93 1.09
CA ALA A 172 -20.50 10.15 1.55
C ALA A 172 -19.55 10.99 2.41
N THR A 173 -19.06 10.41 3.51
CA THR A 173 -18.20 11.11 4.48
C THR A 173 -16.76 10.61 4.44
N VAL A 174 -16.54 9.41 3.90
CA VAL A 174 -15.25 8.75 3.76
C VAL A 174 -15.06 8.26 2.32
N LEU A 175 -13.90 8.55 1.75
CA LEU A 175 -13.48 8.08 0.44
C LEU A 175 -12.35 7.07 0.56
N CYS A 176 -12.47 5.90 -0.07
CA CYS A 176 -11.36 4.96 -0.25
C CYS A 176 -10.97 4.93 -1.73
N CYS A 177 -9.73 5.29 -2.05
CA CYS A 177 -9.20 5.28 -3.42
C CYS A 177 -7.67 5.26 -3.43
N THR A 178 -7.05 5.14 -4.62
CA THR A 178 -5.60 5.39 -4.75
C THR A 178 -5.31 6.89 -4.73
N PRO A 179 -4.11 7.34 -4.30
CA PRO A 179 -3.73 8.75 -4.33
C PRO A 179 -3.86 9.39 -5.71
N THR A 180 -3.35 8.70 -6.75
CA THR A 180 -3.45 9.20 -8.13
C THR A 180 -4.90 9.39 -8.58
N TYR A 181 -5.78 8.46 -8.20
CA TYR A 181 -7.20 8.58 -8.53
C TYR A 181 -7.88 9.72 -7.78
N ALA A 182 -7.48 9.99 -6.52
CA ALA A 182 -7.97 11.17 -5.79
C ALA A 182 -7.63 12.47 -6.52
N LEU A 183 -6.39 12.62 -7.02
CA LEU A 183 -6.00 13.77 -7.84
C LEU A 183 -6.82 13.87 -9.13
N ARG A 184 -7.09 12.73 -9.80
CA ARG A 184 -7.97 12.71 -10.98
C ARG A 184 -9.41 13.16 -10.64
N MET A 185 -9.92 12.77 -9.49
CA MET A 185 -11.24 13.24 -9.03
C MET A 185 -11.26 14.77 -8.79
N VAL A 186 -10.17 15.34 -8.28
CA VAL A 186 -10.01 16.80 -8.16
C VAL A 186 -10.09 17.49 -9.54
N GLU A 187 -9.36 16.96 -10.53
CA GLU A 187 -9.37 17.49 -11.90
C GLU A 187 -10.79 17.45 -12.49
N VAL A 188 -11.39 16.25 -12.51
CA VAL A 188 -12.73 16.04 -13.10
C VAL A 188 -13.79 16.85 -12.36
N GLY A 189 -13.71 16.94 -11.02
CA GLY A 189 -14.63 17.77 -10.23
C GLY A 189 -14.64 19.23 -10.69
N ARG A 190 -13.46 19.79 -10.96
CA ARG A 190 -13.32 21.15 -11.51
C ARG A 190 -13.87 21.25 -12.93
N GLU A 191 -13.57 20.28 -13.79
CA GLU A 191 -14.04 20.23 -15.18
C GLU A 191 -15.57 20.23 -15.26
N ILE A 192 -16.25 19.49 -14.39
CA ILE A 192 -17.72 19.36 -14.38
C ILE A 192 -18.43 20.37 -13.47
N GLY A 193 -17.67 21.27 -12.82
CA GLY A 193 -18.21 22.34 -11.97
C GLY A 193 -18.86 21.85 -10.67
N VAL A 194 -18.44 20.71 -10.13
CA VAL A 194 -18.92 20.18 -8.84
C VAL A 194 -17.97 20.63 -7.72
N ASP A 195 -18.52 21.23 -6.68
CA ASP A 195 -17.79 21.63 -5.48
C ASP A 195 -17.53 20.39 -4.59
N VAL A 196 -16.46 19.63 -4.91
CA VAL A 196 -16.07 18.45 -4.13
C VAL A 196 -15.58 18.83 -2.73
N PRO A 197 -14.75 19.88 -2.53
CA PRO A 197 -14.37 20.34 -1.19
C PRO A 197 -15.54 20.75 -0.29
N GLY A 198 -16.63 21.25 -0.86
CA GLY A 198 -17.87 21.59 -0.12
C GLY A 198 -18.78 20.39 0.16
N SER A 199 -18.41 19.17 -0.29
CA SER A 199 -19.16 17.94 -0.01
C SER A 199 -19.00 17.50 1.46
N PRO A 200 -19.83 16.56 1.94
CA PRO A 200 -19.69 15.98 3.29
C PRO A 200 -18.43 15.14 3.52
N LEU A 201 -17.60 14.91 2.51
CA LEU A 201 -16.33 14.19 2.64
C LEU A 201 -15.44 14.85 3.70
N ARG A 202 -14.91 14.06 4.63
CA ARG A 202 -14.01 14.52 5.68
C ARG A 202 -12.69 13.71 5.78
N VAL A 203 -12.71 12.47 5.28
CA VAL A 203 -11.58 11.54 5.32
C VAL A 203 -11.40 10.89 3.96
N ALA A 204 -10.15 10.76 3.53
CA ALA A 204 -9.76 9.88 2.44
C ALA A 204 -8.71 8.86 2.93
N ILE A 205 -8.95 7.58 2.66
CA ILE A 205 -8.01 6.49 2.94
C ILE A 205 -7.44 6.02 1.61
N HIS A 206 -6.13 6.10 1.50
CA HIS A 206 -5.41 5.79 0.28
C HIS A 206 -4.62 4.50 0.40
N ALA A 207 -4.63 3.70 -0.65
CA ALA A 207 -3.92 2.45 -0.72
C ALA A 207 -3.44 2.15 -2.14
N GLY A 208 -2.49 1.21 -2.24
CA GLY A 208 -2.12 0.60 -3.51
C GLY A 208 -0.88 1.18 -4.17
N GLU A 209 -0.52 2.42 -3.87
CA GLU A 209 0.68 3.11 -4.32
C GLU A 209 1.13 4.13 -3.28
N PRO A 210 2.39 4.59 -3.24
CA PRO A 210 2.80 5.72 -2.43
C PRO A 210 2.02 6.99 -2.80
N GLY A 211 1.69 7.83 -1.82
CA GLY A 211 0.99 9.08 -2.12
C GLY A 211 0.55 9.84 -0.88
N ALA A 212 -0.31 9.27 -0.03
CA ALA A 212 -0.79 9.97 1.16
C ALA A 212 0.33 10.20 2.21
N SER A 213 1.39 9.41 2.19
CA SER A 213 2.61 9.66 2.98
C SER A 213 3.59 10.63 2.30
N ILE A 214 3.37 11.01 1.04
CA ILE A 214 4.15 12.02 0.32
C ILE A 214 3.54 13.39 0.62
N PRO A 215 4.26 14.32 1.30
CA PRO A 215 3.65 15.55 1.81
C PRO A 215 3.00 16.42 0.74
N SER A 216 3.64 16.58 -0.42
CA SER A 216 3.11 17.41 -1.51
C SER A 216 1.86 16.79 -2.17
N THR A 217 1.86 15.48 -2.41
CA THR A 217 0.71 14.75 -2.94
C THR A 217 -0.46 14.81 -1.97
N ARG A 218 -0.20 14.57 -0.68
CA ARG A 218 -1.21 14.70 0.38
C ARG A 218 -1.82 16.08 0.41
N ALA A 219 -0.99 17.13 0.44
CA ALA A 219 -1.47 18.50 0.47
C ALA A 219 -2.38 18.84 -0.74
N ALA A 220 -2.01 18.37 -1.93
CA ALA A 220 -2.80 18.57 -3.15
C ALA A 220 -4.17 17.87 -3.06
N ILE A 221 -4.22 16.65 -2.55
CA ILE A 221 -5.46 15.89 -2.36
C ILE A 221 -6.33 16.57 -1.30
N GLU A 222 -5.76 16.91 -0.14
CA GLU A 222 -6.48 17.55 0.98
C GLU A 222 -7.10 18.88 0.56
N ALA A 223 -6.34 19.70 -0.15
CA ALA A 223 -6.85 20.97 -0.67
C ALA A 223 -7.92 20.79 -1.76
N GLY A 224 -7.76 19.78 -2.61
CA GLY A 224 -8.66 19.55 -3.75
C GLY A 224 -9.97 18.84 -3.40
N LEU A 225 -10.00 18.03 -2.35
CA LEU A 225 -11.18 17.27 -1.92
C LEU A 225 -11.79 17.76 -0.59
N GLY A 226 -11.10 18.66 0.16
CA GLY A 226 -11.56 19.11 1.48
C GLY A 226 -11.47 18.04 2.57
N VAL A 227 -10.57 17.06 2.45
CA VAL A 227 -10.48 15.87 3.33
C VAL A 227 -9.19 15.86 4.15
N ARG A 228 -9.16 15.00 5.18
CA ARG A 228 -7.90 14.55 5.80
C ARG A 228 -7.51 13.22 5.17
N CYS A 229 -6.27 13.13 4.66
CA CYS A 229 -5.75 11.92 4.05
C CYS A 229 -5.11 10.99 5.07
N PHE A 230 -5.38 9.70 4.94
CA PHE A 230 -4.72 8.63 5.67
C PHE A 230 -4.13 7.63 4.68
N ASP A 231 -2.89 7.20 4.95
CA ASP A 231 -2.20 6.20 4.14
C ASP A 231 -2.41 4.82 4.72
N HIS A 232 -2.68 3.85 3.88
CA HIS A 232 -2.85 2.45 4.24
C HIS A 232 -1.93 1.56 3.40
N THR A 233 -1.24 0.65 4.06
CA THR A 233 -0.36 -0.33 3.41
C THR A 233 -0.92 -1.74 3.54
N GLY A 234 -0.77 -2.52 2.48
CA GLY A 234 -1.20 -3.91 2.46
C GLY A 234 -0.84 -4.61 1.15
N MET A 235 -0.88 -5.92 1.19
CA MET A 235 -0.59 -6.79 0.05
C MET A 235 -1.63 -7.90 -0.05
N THR A 236 -1.92 -8.35 -1.29
CA THR A 236 -2.82 -9.49 -1.53
C THR A 236 -2.36 -10.73 -0.77
N GLU A 237 -1.07 -10.97 -0.75
CA GLU A 237 -0.45 -12.15 -0.12
C GLU A 237 -0.43 -12.07 1.41
N LEU A 238 -0.25 -10.88 2.00
CA LEU A 238 -0.07 -10.72 3.44
C LEU A 238 -1.34 -10.34 4.19
N GLY A 239 -1.92 -9.23 3.82
CA GLY A 239 -2.99 -8.60 4.57
C GLY A 239 -2.89 -7.09 4.59
N PRO A 240 -3.76 -6.40 5.36
CA PRO A 240 -3.68 -4.99 5.67
C PRO A 240 -2.60 -4.80 6.74
N THR A 241 -1.41 -4.32 6.34
CA THR A 241 -0.21 -4.34 7.17
C THR A 241 -0.03 -3.11 8.03
N GLY A 242 -0.60 -1.97 7.64
CA GLY A 242 -0.39 -0.73 8.37
C GLY A 242 -1.30 0.41 7.94
N VAL A 243 -1.37 1.43 8.77
CA VAL A 243 -2.17 2.65 8.54
C VAL A 243 -1.52 3.84 9.23
N SER A 244 -1.61 5.02 8.62
CA SER A 244 -1.19 6.26 9.26
C SER A 244 -2.15 6.64 10.39
N CYS A 245 -1.62 7.30 11.41
CA CYS A 245 -2.40 7.88 12.50
C CYS A 245 -2.72 9.36 12.23
N SER A 246 -3.35 10.02 13.21
CA SER A 246 -3.68 11.46 13.15
C SER A 246 -2.47 12.38 12.92
N GLN A 247 -1.24 11.94 13.24
CA GLN A 247 -0.01 12.69 12.97
C GLN A 247 0.37 12.70 11.48
N ARG A 248 0.02 11.64 10.74
CA ARG A 248 0.22 11.50 9.28
C ARG A 248 1.68 11.70 8.82
N ASP A 249 2.65 11.37 9.69
CA ASP A 249 4.09 11.47 9.46
C ASP A 249 4.74 10.12 9.13
N GLY A 250 3.91 9.12 8.89
CA GLY A 250 4.28 7.74 8.59
C GLY A 250 3.12 6.79 8.78
N VAL A 251 3.43 5.49 8.75
CA VAL A 251 2.46 4.40 8.87
C VAL A 251 2.81 3.55 10.07
N HIS A 252 1.89 3.34 11.00
CA HIS A 252 2.02 2.32 12.05
C HIS A 252 1.73 0.94 11.47
N LEU A 253 2.66 0.02 11.66
CA LEU A 253 2.48 -1.39 11.29
C LEU A 253 1.65 -2.10 12.35
N ILE A 254 0.65 -2.88 11.93
CA ILE A 254 -0.35 -3.50 12.83
C ILE A 254 0.28 -4.71 13.52
N GLU A 255 1.13 -4.49 14.53
CA GLU A 255 1.90 -5.54 15.23
C GLU A 255 1.03 -6.49 16.07
N SER A 256 -0.22 -6.16 16.31
CA SER A 256 -1.18 -7.12 16.90
C SER A 256 -1.55 -8.24 15.93
N GLU A 257 -1.44 -8.02 14.62
CA GLU A 257 -1.86 -8.95 13.57
C GLU A 257 -0.71 -9.55 12.77
N PHE A 258 0.50 -8.98 12.93
CA PHE A 258 1.69 -9.36 12.19
C PHE A 258 2.94 -9.34 13.08
N ILE A 259 3.95 -10.12 12.68
CA ILE A 259 5.33 -9.91 13.11
C ILE A 259 6.05 -9.20 11.97
N PHE A 260 6.74 -8.10 12.30
CA PHE A 260 7.55 -7.36 11.36
C PHE A 260 9.01 -7.37 11.77
N GLU A 261 9.88 -7.54 10.78
CA GLU A 261 11.33 -7.47 10.89
C GLU A 261 11.85 -6.49 9.84
N GLU A 262 13.01 -5.89 10.09
CA GLU A 262 13.77 -5.15 9.08
C GLU A 262 15.08 -5.90 8.82
N VAL A 263 15.28 -6.34 7.59
CA VAL A 263 16.50 -7.02 7.15
C VAL A 263 17.08 -6.27 5.97
N ASP A 264 18.26 -5.71 6.14
CA ASP A 264 18.97 -4.89 5.12
C ASP A 264 18.11 -3.72 4.58
N GLY A 265 17.28 -3.15 5.44
CA GLY A 265 16.35 -2.06 5.10
C GLY A 265 15.12 -2.51 4.31
N GLU A 266 14.87 -3.81 4.18
CA GLU A 266 13.66 -4.39 3.63
C GLU A 266 12.69 -4.83 4.73
N LEU A 267 11.41 -4.58 4.54
CA LEU A 267 10.36 -5.07 5.42
C LEU A 267 10.11 -6.57 5.20
N ILE A 268 10.24 -7.34 6.27
CA ILE A 268 9.85 -8.74 6.33
C ILE A 268 8.59 -8.84 7.17
N ALA A 269 7.63 -9.65 6.75
CA ALA A 269 6.37 -9.78 7.46
C ALA A 269 5.89 -11.22 7.60
N THR A 270 5.28 -11.52 8.76
CA THR A 270 4.57 -12.77 9.06
C THR A 270 3.17 -12.43 9.49
N ASN A 271 2.13 -13.00 8.84
CA ASN A 271 0.76 -12.79 9.31
C ASN A 271 0.37 -13.78 10.41
N LEU A 272 -0.47 -13.33 11.34
CA LEU A 272 -0.87 -14.09 12.53
C LEU A 272 -2.36 -14.43 12.58
N GLY A 273 -3.09 -14.24 11.48
CA GLY A 273 -4.53 -14.48 11.44
C GLY A 273 -5.05 -15.11 10.16
N ARG A 274 -4.18 -15.34 9.17
CA ARG A 274 -4.53 -15.91 7.86
C ARG A 274 -3.96 -17.32 7.72
N TRP A 275 -4.41 -18.22 8.60
CA TRP A 275 -3.81 -19.56 8.73
C TRP A 275 -4.20 -20.53 7.61
N GLY A 276 -5.24 -20.23 6.84
CA GLY A 276 -5.62 -21.02 5.66
C GLY A 276 -4.54 -21.03 4.57
N SER A 277 -3.91 -19.86 4.34
CA SER A 277 -2.80 -19.68 3.39
C SER A 277 -1.81 -18.69 4.00
N PRO A 278 -1.03 -19.11 5.02
CA PRO A 278 -0.18 -18.21 5.79
C PRO A 278 1.05 -17.76 5.01
N LEU A 279 1.61 -16.62 5.42
CA LEU A 279 2.96 -16.20 5.08
C LEU A 279 3.80 -16.02 6.34
N ILE A 280 5.00 -16.60 6.31
CA ILE A 280 5.96 -16.59 7.41
C ILE A 280 7.28 -16.06 6.87
N ARG A 281 7.81 -15.02 7.53
CA ARG A 281 9.04 -14.31 7.18
C ARG A 281 9.13 -13.97 5.68
N TYR A 282 8.06 -13.35 5.17
CA TYR A 282 7.95 -13.00 3.75
C TYR A 282 8.66 -11.69 3.44
N ARG A 283 9.53 -11.71 2.45
CA ARG A 283 10.18 -10.54 1.88
C ARG A 283 9.17 -9.73 1.07
N THR A 284 8.80 -8.57 1.58
CA THR A 284 7.77 -7.74 0.92
C THR A 284 8.29 -7.04 -0.32
N GLY A 285 9.60 -6.82 -0.40
CA GLY A 285 10.24 -5.98 -1.40
C GLY A 285 10.09 -4.48 -1.10
N ASP A 286 9.50 -4.10 0.02
CA ASP A 286 9.32 -2.69 0.40
C ASP A 286 10.50 -2.21 1.23
N ARG A 287 11.07 -1.06 0.85
CA ARG A 287 12.08 -0.40 1.64
C ARG A 287 11.46 0.39 2.76
N VAL A 288 11.98 0.21 3.98
CA VAL A 288 11.47 0.85 5.20
C VAL A 288 12.59 1.47 6.03
N GLU A 289 12.19 2.41 6.87
CA GLU A 289 12.92 2.89 8.04
C GLU A 289 11.97 2.76 9.22
N LEU A 290 12.24 1.80 10.09
CA LEU A 290 11.41 1.52 11.24
C LEU A 290 11.82 2.36 12.44
N ARG A 291 10.83 2.96 13.12
CA ARG A 291 11.05 3.76 14.32
C ARG A 291 10.10 3.34 15.43
N ARG A 292 10.66 3.08 16.61
CA ARG A 292 9.91 2.61 17.80
C ARG A 292 9.71 3.66 18.89
N GLU A 293 10.08 4.91 18.64
CA GLU A 293 9.79 5.98 19.61
C GLU A 293 8.27 6.16 19.76
N PRO A 294 7.83 6.53 20.98
CA PRO A 294 6.43 6.77 21.25
C PRO A 294 5.85 7.81 20.28
N CYS A 295 4.74 7.46 19.65
CA CYS A 295 3.99 8.41 18.84
C CYS A 295 2.99 9.17 19.73
N SER A 296 2.82 10.46 19.47
CA SER A 296 1.83 11.28 20.17
C SER A 296 0.38 10.84 19.96
N CYS A 297 0.10 9.97 18.99
CA CYS A 297 -1.19 9.33 18.81
C CYS A 297 -1.51 8.26 19.88
N GLY A 298 -0.52 7.86 20.70
CA GLY A 298 -0.65 6.82 21.72
C GLY A 298 -0.50 5.39 21.19
N SER A 299 -0.30 5.17 19.90
CA SER A 299 -0.09 3.82 19.36
C SER A 299 1.23 3.23 19.85
N PRO A 300 1.23 1.98 20.35
CA PRO A 300 2.45 1.29 20.75
C PRO A 300 3.19 0.64 19.55
N PHE A 301 2.60 0.66 18.39
CA PHE A 301 3.11 -0.04 17.20
C PHE A 301 4.27 0.70 16.57
N VAL A 302 5.22 -0.07 16.01
CA VAL A 302 6.33 0.48 15.24
C VAL A 302 5.82 1.32 14.07
N LYS A 303 6.53 2.41 13.76
CA LYS A 303 6.17 3.31 12.68
C LYS A 303 7.19 3.22 11.53
N VAL A 304 6.71 3.11 10.30
CA VAL A 304 7.48 3.35 9.08
C VAL A 304 7.51 4.85 8.83
N VAL A 305 8.68 5.44 8.96
CA VAL A 305 8.87 6.89 8.84
C VAL A 305 8.65 7.34 7.40
N GLY A 306 7.73 8.31 7.23
CA GLY A 306 7.36 8.81 5.91
C GLY A 306 6.64 7.81 5.02
N GLY A 307 6.11 6.70 5.60
CA GLY A 307 5.41 5.65 4.87
C GLY A 307 6.30 4.77 3.99
N LEU A 308 5.69 3.95 3.17
CA LEU A 308 6.40 3.13 2.18
C LEU A 308 6.88 4.05 1.05
N ARG A 309 8.21 4.25 0.95
CA ARG A 309 8.82 5.15 -0.03
C ARG A 309 8.98 4.53 -1.41
N GLY A 310 8.85 3.23 -1.54
CA GLY A 310 8.96 2.50 -2.79
C GLY A 310 9.40 1.06 -2.58
N ARG A 311 9.34 0.31 -3.65
CA ARG A 311 9.80 -1.07 -3.70
C ARG A 311 11.27 -1.12 -4.12
N LEU A 312 11.97 -2.15 -3.66
CA LEU A 312 13.37 -2.35 -4.05
C LEU A 312 13.53 -2.52 -5.57
N ASP A 313 12.53 -3.10 -6.23
CA ASP A 313 12.50 -3.29 -7.69
C ASP A 313 12.12 -2.01 -8.49
N ASP A 314 11.56 -0.98 -7.84
CA ASP A 314 11.27 0.31 -8.45
C ASP A 314 12.44 1.31 -8.34
N MET A 315 13.47 0.97 -7.57
CA MET A 315 14.66 1.81 -7.43
C MET A 315 15.37 1.96 -8.79
N PHE A 316 15.83 3.17 -9.08
CA PHE A 316 16.67 3.48 -10.23
C PHE A 316 17.87 4.31 -9.81
N THR A 317 18.95 4.22 -10.55
CA THR A 317 20.21 4.91 -10.21
C THR A 317 20.46 6.06 -11.20
N VAL A 318 20.83 7.21 -10.66
CA VAL A 318 21.26 8.36 -11.46
C VAL A 318 22.65 8.75 -11.03
N ARG A 319 23.66 8.47 -11.84
CA ARG A 319 25.07 8.81 -11.58
C ARG A 319 25.55 8.37 -10.19
N GLY A 320 25.18 7.16 -9.78
CA GLY A 320 25.57 6.59 -8.48
C GLY A 320 24.66 6.95 -7.32
N VAL A 321 23.61 7.75 -7.52
CA VAL A 321 22.59 8.05 -6.52
C VAL A 321 21.38 7.15 -6.74
N ASN A 322 21.01 6.39 -5.72
CA ASN A 322 19.81 5.54 -5.75
C ASN A 322 18.57 6.37 -5.42
N LEU A 323 17.59 6.34 -6.30
CA LEU A 323 16.37 7.11 -6.22
C LEU A 323 15.13 6.23 -6.35
N TYR A 324 14.04 6.69 -5.75
CA TYR A 324 12.71 6.10 -5.88
C TYR A 324 11.75 7.07 -6.58
N PRO A 325 10.78 6.58 -7.36
CA PRO A 325 9.78 7.42 -8.02
C PRO A 325 9.06 8.37 -7.07
N SER A 326 8.77 7.94 -5.83
CA SER A 326 8.10 8.76 -4.81
C SER A 326 8.90 10.00 -4.40
N GLN A 327 10.23 9.94 -4.41
CA GLN A 327 11.09 11.09 -4.10
C GLN A 327 11.02 12.14 -5.21
N VAL A 328 10.96 11.70 -6.47
CA VAL A 328 10.75 12.59 -7.62
C VAL A 328 9.35 13.19 -7.57
N GLU A 329 8.33 12.38 -7.27
CA GLU A 329 6.94 12.81 -7.16
C GLU A 329 6.76 13.91 -6.11
N ASP A 330 7.36 13.77 -4.92
CA ASP A 330 7.27 14.80 -3.87
C ASP A 330 7.75 16.16 -4.35
N ILE A 331 8.78 16.19 -5.18
CA ILE A 331 9.31 17.45 -5.74
C ILE A 331 8.41 17.98 -6.85
N VAL A 332 8.02 17.10 -7.78
CA VAL A 332 7.17 17.46 -8.93
C VAL A 332 5.84 18.06 -8.47
N ARG A 333 5.23 17.46 -7.45
CA ARG A 333 3.92 17.92 -6.92
C ARG A 333 3.98 19.25 -6.15
N ARG A 334 5.17 19.80 -5.89
CA ARG A 334 5.33 21.19 -5.39
C ARG A 334 5.18 22.23 -6.48
N HIS A 335 5.15 21.82 -7.75
CA HIS A 335 4.96 22.66 -8.92
C HIS A 335 3.53 22.49 -9.42
N PRO A 336 2.58 23.38 -9.02
CA PRO A 336 1.16 23.24 -9.36
C PRO A 336 0.88 23.36 -10.86
N GLU A 337 1.84 23.86 -11.62
CA GLU A 337 1.78 23.94 -13.08
C GLU A 337 1.96 22.59 -13.74
N VAL A 338 2.53 21.59 -13.04
CA VAL A 338 2.71 20.23 -13.57
C VAL A 338 1.44 19.42 -13.33
N VAL A 339 0.74 19.10 -14.39
CA VAL A 339 -0.50 18.32 -14.38
C VAL A 339 -0.19 16.83 -14.26
N GLU A 340 0.72 16.32 -15.10
CA GLU A 340 1.09 14.90 -15.10
C GLU A 340 2.58 14.74 -15.38
N PHE A 341 3.16 13.60 -14.95
CA PHE A 341 4.57 13.32 -15.18
C PHE A 341 4.84 11.82 -15.32
N MET A 342 5.99 11.52 -15.97
CA MET A 342 6.53 10.17 -16.13
C MET A 342 8.06 10.19 -16.05
N ILE A 343 8.63 9.26 -15.33
CA ILE A 343 10.08 9.06 -15.25
C ILE A 343 10.45 8.02 -16.31
N GLU A 344 11.24 8.39 -17.30
CA GLU A 344 11.87 7.48 -18.25
C GLU A 344 13.28 7.15 -17.78
N HIS A 345 13.55 5.87 -17.59
CA HIS A 345 14.87 5.34 -17.28
C HIS A 345 15.38 4.53 -18.48
N ARG A 346 16.52 4.92 -19.00
CA ARG A 346 17.24 4.23 -20.11
C ARG A 346 18.65 3.89 -19.65
N ARG A 347 19.17 2.78 -20.12
CA ARG A 347 20.57 2.44 -19.97
C ARG A 347 21.27 2.60 -21.33
N LEU A 348 22.11 3.60 -21.46
CA LEU A 348 22.85 3.88 -22.68
C LEU A 348 24.36 3.68 -22.42
N ARG A 349 24.99 2.78 -23.18
CA ARG A 349 26.44 2.52 -23.08
C ARG A 349 26.93 2.36 -21.65
N HIS A 350 26.23 1.54 -20.86
CA HIS A 350 26.48 1.27 -19.43
C HIS A 350 26.21 2.44 -18.46
N MET A 351 25.66 3.54 -18.91
CA MET A 351 25.25 4.66 -18.06
C MET A 351 23.74 4.76 -17.99
N ASP A 352 23.24 5.01 -16.77
CA ASP A 352 21.83 5.27 -16.56
C ASP A 352 21.50 6.71 -16.92
N GLU A 353 20.55 6.89 -17.84
CA GLU A 353 19.97 8.18 -18.17
C GLU A 353 18.51 8.23 -17.70
N VAL A 354 18.20 9.29 -16.97
CA VAL A 354 16.85 9.52 -16.48
C VAL A 354 16.31 10.84 -17.03
N THR A 355 15.12 10.76 -17.62
CA THR A 355 14.38 11.91 -18.12
C THR A 355 13.02 11.97 -17.46
N LEU A 356 12.69 13.09 -16.84
CA LEU A 356 11.38 13.40 -16.35
C LEU A 356 10.57 14.07 -17.47
N LEU A 357 9.53 13.40 -17.94
CA LEU A 357 8.53 13.96 -18.84
C LEU A 357 7.45 14.65 -18.00
N VAL A 358 7.08 15.85 -18.36
CA VAL A 358 6.02 16.61 -17.65
C VAL A 358 5.02 17.18 -18.65
N GLU A 359 3.75 17.11 -18.29
CA GLU A 359 2.70 17.91 -18.91
C GLU A 359 2.41 19.10 -18.01
N THR A 360 2.26 20.26 -18.58
CA THR A 360 2.04 21.51 -17.86
C THR A 360 0.71 22.16 -18.25
N THR A 361 0.18 23.00 -17.38
CA THR A 361 -0.88 23.92 -17.76
C THR A 361 -0.32 25.03 -18.65
N ASP A 362 -1.17 25.66 -19.47
CA ASP A 362 -0.78 26.79 -20.30
C ASP A 362 -0.20 27.91 -19.42
N GLY A 363 1.02 28.35 -19.74
CA GLY A 363 1.72 29.39 -18.98
C GLY A 363 3.24 29.29 -19.08
N GLN A 364 3.92 29.82 -18.06
CA GLN A 364 5.39 29.71 -17.97
C GLN A 364 5.82 28.27 -17.63
N SER A 365 6.68 27.69 -18.44
CA SER A 365 7.22 26.35 -18.22
C SER A 365 7.97 26.27 -16.88
N PRO A 366 7.64 25.31 -15.99
CA PRO A 366 8.31 25.17 -14.69
C PRO A 366 9.68 24.50 -14.79
N LEU A 367 10.15 24.10 -15.98
CA LEU A 367 11.29 23.19 -16.15
C LEU A 367 12.57 23.63 -15.47
N GLU A 368 12.93 24.93 -15.51
CA GLU A 368 14.15 25.42 -14.89
C GLU A 368 14.09 25.32 -13.35
N ARG A 369 12.97 25.74 -12.76
CA ARG A 369 12.74 25.61 -11.31
C ARG A 369 12.72 24.16 -10.89
N LEU A 370 12.01 23.32 -11.64
CA LEU A 370 11.90 21.88 -11.38
C LEU A 370 13.27 21.19 -11.43
N ARG A 371 14.11 21.50 -12.44
CA ARG A 371 15.49 20.97 -12.50
C ARG A 371 16.33 21.39 -11.32
N SER A 372 16.20 22.65 -10.89
CA SER A 372 16.92 23.18 -9.74
C SER A 372 16.51 22.44 -8.46
N ASP A 373 15.22 22.29 -8.22
CA ASP A 373 14.69 21.67 -7.01
C ASP A 373 15.01 20.17 -6.95
N LEU A 374 14.90 19.46 -8.08
CA LEU A 374 15.32 18.05 -8.18
C LEU A 374 16.82 17.90 -7.86
N ARG A 375 17.67 18.78 -8.41
CA ARG A 375 19.11 18.73 -8.14
C ARG A 375 19.42 19.03 -6.68
N GLN A 376 18.77 20.03 -6.09
CA GLN A 376 19.00 20.43 -4.71
C GLN A 376 18.54 19.33 -3.73
N ALA A 377 17.36 18.77 -3.94
CA ALA A 377 16.75 17.81 -3.01
C ALA A 377 17.34 16.40 -3.16
N LEU A 378 17.66 15.96 -4.39
CA LEU A 378 18.09 14.59 -4.67
C LEU A 378 19.59 14.43 -4.88
N GLY A 379 20.34 15.53 -5.00
CA GLY A 379 21.77 15.48 -5.31
C GLY A 379 22.08 14.92 -6.72
N ALA A 380 21.07 14.74 -7.56
CA ALA A 380 21.19 14.14 -8.88
C ALA A 380 20.68 15.07 -9.98
N ARG A 381 21.29 15.02 -11.17
CA ARG A 381 20.78 15.71 -12.35
C ARG A 381 19.80 14.81 -13.09
N ILE A 382 18.53 15.22 -13.12
CA ILE A 382 17.48 14.59 -13.91
C ILE A 382 17.14 15.54 -15.07
N ASN A 383 17.14 15.01 -16.30
CA ASN A 383 16.69 15.77 -17.45
C ASN A 383 15.20 15.98 -17.37
N CYS A 384 14.71 17.19 -17.60
CA CYS A 384 13.26 17.47 -17.64
C CYS A 384 12.87 17.91 -19.06
N ARG A 385 11.80 17.30 -19.57
CA ARG A 385 11.26 17.59 -20.88
C ARG A 385 9.76 17.76 -20.81
N GLU A 386 9.27 18.86 -21.36
CA GLU A 386 7.85 19.09 -21.50
C GLU A 386 7.30 18.30 -22.68
N VAL A 387 6.09 17.77 -22.51
CA VAL A 387 5.34 17.07 -23.53
C VAL A 387 3.95 17.70 -23.68
N PRO A 388 3.33 17.61 -24.86
CA PRO A 388 1.99 18.15 -25.08
C PRO A 388 0.96 17.57 -24.10
N ALA A 389 -0.03 18.37 -23.74
CA ALA A 389 -1.13 17.95 -22.88
C ALA A 389 -1.83 16.69 -23.46
N GLY A 390 -2.16 15.72 -22.59
CA GLY A 390 -2.77 14.45 -22.98
C GLY A 390 -1.81 13.41 -23.57
N THR A 391 -0.50 13.66 -23.58
CA THR A 391 0.52 12.70 -24.04
C THR A 391 0.77 11.59 -23.04
N LEU A 392 0.77 11.94 -21.73
CA LEU A 392 1.01 10.99 -20.66
C LEU A 392 -0.27 10.27 -20.23
N PRO A 393 -0.18 8.96 -19.94
CA PRO A 393 -1.37 8.20 -19.56
C PRO A 393 -1.95 8.71 -18.24
N ARG A 394 -3.27 8.85 -18.19
CA ARG A 394 -4.00 9.10 -16.95
C ARG A 394 -4.32 7.77 -16.27
N ALA A 395 -3.83 7.58 -15.06
CA ALA A 395 -4.05 6.36 -14.32
C ALA A 395 -5.43 6.40 -13.61
N GLU A 396 -6.28 5.41 -13.91
CA GLU A 396 -7.57 5.22 -13.23
C GLU A 396 -7.45 4.35 -11.96
N LEU A 397 -6.33 3.65 -11.80
CA LEU A 397 -6.04 2.79 -10.64
C LEU A 397 -4.72 3.19 -9.99
N LYS A 398 -3.62 2.57 -10.39
CA LYS A 398 -2.26 2.85 -9.89
C LYS A 398 -1.45 3.54 -10.97
N ALA A 399 -0.79 4.63 -10.63
CA ALA A 399 0.15 5.26 -11.54
C ALA A 399 1.45 4.48 -11.62
N GLN A 400 1.84 4.09 -12.82
CA GLN A 400 3.18 3.57 -13.08
C GLN A 400 4.09 4.74 -13.46
N ARG A 401 4.74 5.33 -12.47
CA ARG A 401 5.56 6.55 -12.62
C ARG A 401 6.93 6.32 -13.26
N LEU A 402 7.41 5.09 -13.28
CA LEU A 402 8.70 4.72 -13.85
C LEU A 402 8.50 3.84 -15.09
N ARG A 403 9.01 4.29 -16.21
CA ARG A 403 9.07 3.52 -17.46
C ARG A 403 10.53 3.18 -17.78
N ARG A 404 10.86 1.90 -17.73
CA ARG A 404 12.17 1.40 -18.17
C ARG A 404 12.13 1.17 -19.66
N ILE A 405 13.02 1.81 -20.39
CA ILE A 405 13.12 1.68 -21.85
C ILE A 405 14.26 0.72 -22.14
N ALA A 406 13.94 -0.38 -22.83
CA ALA A 406 14.93 -1.37 -23.23
C ALA A 406 16.01 -0.73 -24.14
N ASP A 407 17.24 -1.21 -24.01
CA ASP A 407 18.34 -0.84 -24.90
C ASP A 407 17.94 -1.14 -26.35
N GLN A 408 18.05 -0.16 -27.25
CA GLN A 408 17.97 -0.36 -28.68
C GLN A 408 19.34 -0.73 -29.24
#